data_6d33e51900d8849adfc2723259b30f11
#
_entry.id   6d33e51900d8849adfc2723259b30f11
#
_cell.length_a   1.000
_cell.length_b   1.000
_cell.length_c   1.000
_cell.angle_alpha   90.00
_cell.angle_beta   90.00
_cell.angle_gamma   90.00
#
_symmetry.space_group_name_H-M   'P 1'
#
loop_
_entity.id
_entity.type
_entity.pdbx_description
1 polymer ?
#
loop_
_entity_poly.entity_id
_entity_poly.type
_entity_poly.pdbx_seq_one_letter_code
_entity_poly.pdbx_strand_id
1 'polypeptide(L)'
;MASLFHFSFHVRDLNVARRFYGDVLGCTEGRSAPTWVDFDFFGHQISLHLGEPFKTERTGHVGDKRVPMPHFGLVLALPEWKAMAQRLRTEKTEFVLEPQVRFEGEAGEQWTMFFCDPFGNPLEIKGFKSLDALYNV
;
A
#
# COMPACT_ATOMS: atom_id res chain seq x y z
N MET A 1 19.84 5.82 -14.98
CA MET A 1 19.75 4.85 -13.88
C MET A 1 18.50 5.13 -13.06
N ALA A 2 17.82 4.08 -12.69
CA ALA A 2 16.63 4.20 -11.87
C ALA A 2 17.01 4.35 -10.39
N SER A 3 16.25 5.18 -9.68
CA SER A 3 16.34 5.26 -8.21
C SER A 3 15.24 4.42 -7.61
N LEU A 4 15.54 3.76 -6.49
CA LEU A 4 14.54 3.01 -5.75
C LEU A 4 14.16 3.79 -4.49
N PHE A 5 12.88 3.78 -4.18
CA PHE A 5 12.38 4.36 -2.94
C PHE A 5 12.59 3.39 -1.79
N HIS A 6 12.97 3.90 -0.64
CA HIS A 6 13.18 3.13 0.59
C HIS A 6 12.29 3.69 1.69
N PHE A 7 11.58 2.81 2.40
CA PHE A 7 10.75 3.21 3.53
C PHE A 7 10.91 2.17 4.65
N SER A 8 11.21 2.66 5.85
CA SER A 8 11.34 1.82 7.05
C SER A 8 10.25 2.16 8.04
N PHE A 9 9.65 1.13 8.63
CA PHE A 9 8.61 1.33 9.64
C PHE A 9 8.55 0.13 10.58
N HIS A 10 7.81 0.28 11.65
CA HIS A 10 7.74 -0.74 12.69
C HIS A 10 6.54 -1.67 12.51
N VAL A 11 6.78 -2.93 12.85
CA VAL A 11 5.77 -3.97 12.96
C VAL A 11 6.01 -4.71 14.28
N ARG A 12 4.95 -5.30 14.86
CA ARG A 12 5.08 -5.97 16.15
C ARG A 12 5.53 -7.42 16.06
N ASP A 13 5.39 -8.03 14.88
CA ASP A 13 5.70 -9.46 14.68
C ASP A 13 6.17 -9.69 13.25
N LEU A 14 7.41 -10.18 13.10
CA LEU A 14 7.98 -10.37 11.76
C LEU A 14 7.31 -11.51 11.00
N ASN A 15 6.85 -12.56 11.66
CA ASN A 15 6.22 -13.66 10.95
C ASN A 15 4.83 -13.29 10.43
N VAL A 16 4.09 -12.53 11.20
CA VAL A 16 2.81 -11.97 10.75
C VAL A 16 3.03 -11.01 9.59
N ALA A 17 4.07 -10.17 9.68
CA ALA A 17 4.44 -9.25 8.60
C ALA A 17 4.82 -10.01 7.32
N ARG A 18 5.59 -11.10 7.45
CA ARG A 18 5.96 -11.93 6.30
C ARG A 18 4.74 -12.48 5.59
N ARG A 19 3.74 -12.95 6.36
CA ARG A 19 2.51 -13.47 5.77
C ARG A 19 1.76 -12.38 5.03
N PHE A 20 1.66 -11.20 5.63
CA PHE A 20 0.91 -10.12 5.00
C PHE A 20 1.62 -9.57 3.75
N TYR A 21 2.87 -9.12 3.90
CA TYR A 21 3.59 -8.51 2.78
C TYR A 21 4.01 -9.54 1.74
N GLY A 22 4.37 -10.74 2.16
CA GLY A 22 4.77 -11.81 1.27
C GLY A 22 3.59 -12.53 0.63
N ASP A 23 2.74 -13.16 1.44
CA ASP A 23 1.68 -14.03 0.90
C ASP A 23 0.46 -13.24 0.45
N VAL A 24 0.01 -12.25 1.22
CA VAL A 24 -1.20 -11.49 0.87
C VAL A 24 -0.90 -10.48 -0.23
N LEU A 25 0.11 -9.64 -0.07
CA LEU A 25 0.46 -8.63 -1.08
C LEU A 25 1.31 -9.17 -2.21
N GLY A 26 1.96 -10.31 -2.04
CA GLY A 26 2.75 -10.94 -3.09
C GLY A 26 4.14 -10.38 -3.28
N CYS A 27 4.69 -9.71 -2.26
CA CYS A 27 6.05 -9.19 -2.33
C CYS A 27 7.09 -10.28 -2.08
N THR A 28 8.27 -10.14 -2.67
CA THR A 28 9.37 -11.07 -2.46
C THR A 28 10.19 -10.63 -1.25
N GLU A 29 10.41 -11.54 -0.31
CA GLU A 29 11.23 -11.28 0.86
C GLU A 29 12.69 -11.13 0.45
N GLY A 30 13.37 -10.13 1.00
CA GLY A 30 14.79 -9.89 0.80
C GLY A 30 15.61 -10.42 1.97
N ARG A 31 16.52 -9.57 2.47
CA ARG A 31 17.35 -9.92 3.61
C ARG A 31 16.61 -9.74 4.92
N SER A 32 17.08 -10.40 5.96
CA SER A 32 16.50 -10.28 7.29
C SER A 32 17.54 -10.52 8.38
N ALA A 33 17.17 -10.12 9.58
CA ALA A 33 17.89 -10.37 10.82
C ALA A 33 16.84 -10.64 11.90
N PRO A 34 17.23 -10.96 13.14
CA PRO A 34 16.22 -11.25 14.18
C PRO A 34 15.23 -10.12 14.44
N THR A 35 15.58 -8.85 14.13
CA THR A 35 14.74 -7.69 14.45
C THR A 35 14.20 -6.95 13.25
N TRP A 36 14.45 -7.42 12.03
CA TRP A 36 13.95 -6.76 10.82
C TRP A 36 13.88 -7.71 9.64
N VAL A 37 13.06 -7.32 8.65
CA VAL A 37 12.95 -8.02 7.38
C VAL A 37 12.70 -7.02 6.26
N ASP A 38 13.40 -7.20 5.13
CA ASP A 38 13.22 -6.39 3.93
C ASP A 38 12.33 -7.10 2.94
N PHE A 39 11.58 -6.32 2.18
CA PHE A 39 10.79 -6.80 1.05
C PHE A 39 11.05 -5.97 -0.19
N ASP A 40 11.04 -6.65 -1.33
CA ASP A 40 10.92 -6.00 -2.62
C ASP A 40 9.44 -5.61 -2.79
N PHE A 41 9.14 -4.33 -2.55
CA PHE A 41 7.79 -3.81 -2.57
C PHE A 41 7.52 -3.22 -3.95
N PHE A 42 7.19 -4.10 -4.90
CA PHE A 42 6.90 -3.73 -6.29
C PHE A 42 8.04 -2.91 -6.91
N GLY A 43 9.26 -3.36 -6.71
CA GLY A 43 10.46 -2.72 -7.22
C GLY A 43 11.10 -1.70 -6.29
N HIS A 44 10.49 -1.43 -5.14
CA HIS A 44 11.03 -0.52 -4.13
C HIS A 44 11.37 -1.31 -2.86
N GLN A 45 12.13 -0.70 -1.96
CA GLN A 45 12.52 -1.37 -0.72
C GLN A 45 11.69 -0.88 0.45
N ILE A 46 11.05 -1.81 1.15
CA ILE A 46 10.52 -1.52 2.48
C ILE A 46 11.30 -2.38 3.48
N SER A 47 11.59 -1.79 4.66
CA SER A 47 12.28 -2.47 5.74
C SER A 47 11.40 -2.42 6.98
N LEU A 48 11.01 -3.60 7.44
CA LEU A 48 10.10 -3.73 8.56
C LEU A 48 10.92 -4.09 9.80
N HIS A 49 10.87 -3.25 10.82
CA HIS A 49 11.62 -3.42 12.06
C HIS A 49 10.67 -3.71 13.22
N LEU A 50 11.11 -4.56 14.15
CA LEU A 50 10.32 -4.84 15.34
C LEU A 50 10.19 -3.58 16.20
N GLY A 51 8.96 -3.22 16.53
CA GLY A 51 8.66 -2.06 17.37
C GLY A 51 7.21 -1.66 17.25
N GLU A 52 6.86 -0.54 17.89
CA GLU A 52 5.51 -0.02 17.80
C GLU A 52 5.31 0.72 16.47
N PRO A 53 4.21 0.45 15.76
CA PRO A 53 3.90 1.15 14.52
C PRO A 53 3.81 2.67 14.72
N PHE A 54 4.06 3.42 13.66
CA PHE A 54 3.93 4.87 13.72
C PHE A 54 2.48 5.26 13.97
N LYS A 55 2.29 6.40 14.63
CA LYS A 55 0.96 6.90 14.95
C LYS A 55 0.35 7.59 13.73
N THR A 56 -0.95 7.39 13.55
CA THR A 56 -1.71 8.04 12.46
C THR A 56 -2.96 8.68 13.03
N GLU A 57 -3.46 9.68 12.30
CA GLU A 57 -4.73 10.33 12.58
C GLU A 57 -5.51 10.45 11.28
N ARG A 58 -6.82 10.36 11.33
CA ARG A 58 -7.66 10.47 10.14
C ARG A 58 -7.86 11.93 9.75
N THR A 59 -6.79 12.55 9.28
CA THR A 59 -6.74 13.95 8.89
C THR A 59 -6.63 14.16 7.38
N GLY A 60 -6.37 13.11 6.61
CA GLY A 60 -6.39 13.18 5.15
C GLY A 60 -7.82 13.05 4.63
N HIS A 61 -8.03 13.50 3.39
CA HIS A 61 -9.35 13.44 2.76
C HIS A 61 -9.28 12.80 1.38
N VAL A 62 -10.19 11.86 1.11
CA VAL A 62 -10.44 11.33 -0.22
C VAL A 62 -11.93 11.53 -0.46
N GLY A 63 -12.28 12.58 -1.22
CA GLY A 63 -13.65 13.03 -1.34
C GLY A 63 -14.17 13.47 0.03
N ASP A 64 -15.30 12.90 0.47
CA ASP A 64 -15.89 13.15 1.78
C ASP A 64 -15.41 12.18 2.85
N LYS A 65 -14.53 11.25 2.50
CA LYS A 65 -13.99 10.26 3.44
C LYS A 65 -12.70 10.76 4.07
N ARG A 66 -12.54 10.50 5.36
CA ARG A 66 -11.29 10.77 6.07
C ARG A 66 -10.41 9.54 6.04
N VAL A 67 -9.13 9.74 5.79
CA VAL A 67 -8.15 8.68 5.69
C VAL A 67 -6.98 8.92 6.64
N PRO A 68 -6.31 7.84 7.09
CA PRO A 68 -5.18 7.99 8.00
C PRO A 68 -4.01 8.75 7.39
N MET A 69 -3.35 9.56 8.21
CA MET A 69 -2.11 10.26 7.87
C MET A 69 -1.11 10.05 8.99
N PRO A 70 0.17 9.72 8.71
CA PRO A 70 0.68 9.39 7.37
C PRO A 70 0.20 8.03 6.88
N HIS A 71 0.33 7.81 5.57
CA HIS A 71 0.13 6.50 4.95
C HIS A 71 1.14 6.35 3.82
N PHE A 72 1.31 5.13 3.34
CA PHE A 72 2.20 4.85 2.22
C PHE A 72 1.53 3.86 1.28
N GLY A 73 2.12 3.63 0.14
CA GLY A 73 1.55 2.68 -0.79
C GLY A 73 2.21 2.69 -2.15
N LEU A 74 1.39 2.43 -3.15
CA LEU A 74 1.85 2.21 -4.51
C LEU A 74 0.95 2.92 -5.50
N VAL A 75 1.52 3.17 -6.68
CA VAL A 75 0.77 3.57 -7.86
C VAL A 75 1.00 2.48 -8.90
N LEU A 76 -0.06 1.80 -9.28
CA LEU A 76 -0.02 0.66 -10.21
C LEU A 76 -0.74 1.01 -11.51
N ALA A 77 -0.34 0.35 -12.59
CA ALA A 77 -1.15 0.34 -13.80
C ALA A 77 -2.49 -0.35 -13.47
N LEU A 78 -3.56 0.06 -14.12
CA LEU A 78 -4.91 -0.38 -13.76
C LEU A 78 -5.09 -1.91 -13.73
N PRO A 79 -4.53 -2.70 -14.67
CA PRO A 79 -4.67 -4.16 -14.58
C PRO A 79 -4.07 -4.73 -13.30
N GLU A 80 -2.90 -4.26 -12.88
CA GLU A 80 -2.27 -4.69 -11.63
C GLU A 80 -3.06 -4.23 -10.41
N TRP A 81 -3.62 -3.01 -10.47
CA TRP A 81 -4.47 -2.51 -9.38
C TRP A 81 -5.71 -3.38 -9.19
N LYS A 82 -6.36 -3.74 -10.30
CA LYS A 82 -7.55 -4.60 -10.24
C LYS A 82 -7.22 -5.98 -9.70
N ALA A 83 -6.07 -6.54 -10.10
CA ALA A 83 -5.60 -7.82 -9.58
C ALA A 83 -5.34 -7.75 -8.07
N MET A 84 -4.72 -6.66 -7.60
CA MET A 84 -4.49 -6.44 -6.18
C MET A 84 -5.80 -6.32 -5.41
N ALA A 85 -6.75 -5.55 -5.92
CA ALA A 85 -8.07 -5.40 -5.30
C ALA A 85 -8.77 -6.75 -5.15
N GLN A 86 -8.73 -7.58 -6.19
CA GLN A 86 -9.33 -8.91 -6.16
C GLN A 86 -8.64 -9.80 -5.13
N ARG A 87 -7.32 -9.75 -5.08
CA ARG A 87 -6.52 -10.52 -4.13
C ARG A 87 -6.87 -10.16 -2.69
N LEU A 88 -6.98 -8.86 -2.40
CA LEU A 88 -7.34 -8.38 -1.07
C LEU A 88 -8.77 -8.77 -0.69
N ARG A 89 -9.70 -8.73 -1.64
CA ARG A 89 -11.07 -9.19 -1.40
C ARG A 89 -11.11 -10.68 -1.09
N THR A 90 -10.33 -11.48 -1.80
CA THR A 90 -10.23 -12.92 -1.56
C THR A 90 -9.69 -13.21 -0.16
N GLU A 91 -8.78 -12.39 0.32
CA GLU A 91 -8.22 -12.48 1.69
C GLU A 91 -9.14 -11.83 2.73
N LYS A 92 -10.33 -11.39 2.34
CA LYS A 92 -11.32 -10.78 3.22
C LYS A 92 -10.80 -9.55 3.96
N THR A 93 -10.01 -8.74 3.25
CA THR A 93 -9.46 -7.51 3.80
C THR A 93 -10.57 -6.55 4.22
N GLU A 94 -10.44 -5.95 5.39
CA GLU A 94 -11.29 -4.84 5.82
C GLU A 94 -10.70 -3.56 5.26
N PHE A 95 -11.46 -2.88 4.40
CA PHE A 95 -10.98 -1.65 3.79
C PHE A 95 -11.34 -0.44 4.63
N VAL A 96 -10.41 0.49 4.78
CA VAL A 96 -10.68 1.83 5.28
C VAL A 96 -11.47 2.59 4.21
N LEU A 97 -11.10 2.38 2.95
CA LEU A 97 -11.80 2.92 1.79
C LEU A 97 -11.86 1.79 0.75
N GLU A 98 -13.09 1.35 0.43
CA GLU A 98 -13.31 0.29 -0.54
C GLU A 98 -12.70 0.66 -1.90
N PRO A 99 -12.22 -0.34 -2.66
CA PRO A 99 -11.74 -0.11 -4.02
C PRO A 99 -12.77 0.65 -4.85
N GLN A 100 -12.37 1.79 -5.40
CA GLN A 100 -13.28 2.68 -6.14
C GLN A 100 -12.55 3.51 -7.16
N VAL A 101 -13.31 4.08 -8.10
CA VAL A 101 -12.79 5.03 -9.07
C VAL A 101 -13.19 6.44 -8.65
N ARG A 102 -12.27 7.39 -8.87
CA ARG A 102 -12.51 8.83 -8.68
C ARG A 102 -12.34 9.54 -10.02
N PHE A 103 -13.13 10.58 -10.22
CA PHE A 103 -13.07 11.41 -11.43
C PHE A 103 -13.25 10.58 -12.70
N GLU A 104 -14.15 9.60 -12.65
CA GLU A 104 -14.41 8.69 -13.76
C GLU A 104 -14.79 9.45 -15.02
N GLY A 105 -14.12 9.11 -16.13
CA GLY A 105 -14.36 9.75 -17.43
C GLY A 105 -13.64 11.10 -17.60
N GLU A 106 -12.94 11.59 -16.58
CA GLU A 106 -12.23 12.86 -16.62
C GLU A 106 -10.72 12.63 -16.75
N ALA A 107 -9.98 13.69 -17.07
CA ALA A 107 -8.52 13.60 -17.22
C ALA A 107 -7.80 13.12 -15.96
N GLY A 108 -8.37 13.44 -14.79
CA GLY A 108 -7.81 13.02 -13.50
C GLY A 108 -8.31 11.67 -12.99
N GLU A 109 -8.94 10.85 -13.85
CA GLU A 109 -9.47 9.55 -13.43
C GLU A 109 -8.40 8.72 -12.74
N GLN A 110 -8.71 8.27 -11.53
CA GLN A 110 -7.83 7.40 -10.75
C GLN A 110 -8.65 6.42 -9.92
N TRP A 111 -8.05 5.28 -9.66
CA TRP A 111 -8.63 4.22 -8.85
C TRP A 111 -7.87 4.19 -7.55
N THR A 112 -8.53 3.93 -6.43
CA THR A 112 -7.87 3.90 -5.14
C THR A 112 -8.54 2.93 -4.19
N MET A 113 -7.77 2.51 -3.19
CA MET A 113 -8.25 1.73 -2.05
C MET A 113 -7.31 1.99 -0.87
N PHE A 114 -7.86 1.92 0.34
CA PHE A 114 -7.11 2.05 1.59
C PHE A 114 -7.38 0.85 2.47
N PHE A 115 -6.33 0.33 3.05
CA PHE A 115 -6.43 -0.74 4.05
C PHE A 115 -5.23 -0.63 4.99
N CYS A 116 -5.29 -1.37 6.10
CA CYS A 116 -4.18 -1.41 7.04
C CYS A 116 -3.50 -2.77 7.03
N ASP A 117 -2.21 -2.80 7.32
CA ASP A 117 -1.56 -4.07 7.60
C ASP A 117 -2.04 -4.60 8.97
N PRO A 118 -1.64 -5.82 9.39
CA PRO A 118 -2.11 -6.39 10.67
C PRO A 118 -1.77 -5.57 11.91
N PHE A 119 -0.89 -4.57 11.78
CA PHE A 119 -0.44 -3.74 12.89
C PHE A 119 -1.05 -2.35 12.86
N GLY A 120 -1.93 -2.08 11.91
CA GLY A 120 -2.56 -0.78 11.76
C GLY A 120 -1.80 0.20 10.90
N ASN A 121 -0.68 -0.20 10.26
CA ASN A 121 0.01 0.68 9.32
C ASN A 121 -0.85 0.85 8.06
N PRO A 122 -1.24 2.09 7.71
CA PRO A 122 -2.17 2.29 6.60
C PRO A 122 -1.47 2.37 5.25
N LEU A 123 -2.09 1.73 4.26
CA LEU A 123 -1.63 1.73 2.88
C LEU A 123 -2.71 2.27 1.96
N GLU A 124 -2.27 3.02 0.95
CA GLU A 124 -3.13 3.41 -0.17
C GLU A 124 -2.54 2.82 -1.44
N ILE A 125 -3.35 2.15 -2.25
CA ILE A 125 -2.93 1.65 -3.56
C ILE A 125 -3.74 2.36 -4.62
N LYS A 126 -3.05 3.12 -5.46
CA LYS A 126 -3.67 3.87 -6.57
C LYS A 126 -3.49 3.12 -7.87
N GLY A 127 -4.45 3.29 -8.77
CA GLY A 127 -4.40 2.72 -10.11
C GLY A 127 -4.70 3.76 -11.16
N PHE A 128 -3.99 3.69 -12.29
CA PHE A 128 -4.19 4.59 -13.43
C PHE A 128 -4.21 3.77 -14.71
N LYS A 129 -5.04 4.18 -15.66
CA LYS A 129 -5.03 3.57 -17.00
C LYS A 129 -3.67 3.75 -17.67
N SER A 130 -3.01 4.89 -17.40
CA SER A 130 -1.64 5.16 -17.81
C SER A 130 -0.91 5.79 -16.64
N LEU A 131 0.27 5.28 -16.30
CA LEU A 131 1.08 5.83 -15.21
C LEU A 131 1.51 7.28 -15.52
N ASP A 132 1.61 7.64 -16.79
CA ASP A 132 1.91 9.01 -17.17
C ASP A 132 0.84 10.00 -16.68
N ALA A 133 -0.38 9.53 -16.47
CA ALA A 133 -1.48 10.37 -15.99
C ALA A 133 -1.35 10.77 -14.53
N LEU A 134 -0.45 10.15 -13.78
CA LEU A 134 -0.28 10.45 -12.35
C LEU A 134 0.02 11.93 -12.10
N TYR A 135 0.78 12.56 -12.99
CA TYR A 135 1.19 13.95 -12.83
C TYR A 135 0.42 14.91 -13.74
N ASN A 136 -0.58 14.43 -14.43
CA ASN A 136 -1.40 15.30 -15.27
C ASN A 136 -2.33 16.16 -14.41
N VAL A 137 -2.48 17.40 -14.78
CA VAL A 137 -3.38 18.36 -14.12
C VAL A 137 -4.67 18.52 -14.88
#